data_99aa51915a2d8e46da8536ccb57e7667
#
_entry.id   99aa51915a2d8e46da8536ccb57e7667
#
_cell.length_a   1.000
_cell.length_b   1.000
_cell.length_c   1.000
_cell.angle_alpha   90.00
_cell.angle_beta   90.00
_cell.angle_gamma   90.00
#
_symmetry.space_group_name_H-M   'P 1'
#
loop_
_entity.id
_entity.type
_entity.pdbx_description
1 polymer ?
#
loop_
_entity_poly.entity_id
_entity_poly.type
_entity_poly.pdbx_seq_one_letter_code
_entity_poly.pdbx_strand_id
1 'polypeptide(L)'
;MLAAFTLAASAAAAQELPRKVNNGEVLDLDGKPAKLPYWGEKNLMIFYVDPDRHKQNNDFTVELEENHRAQGDNIYGFGVMNLKDAPMVPNGMARNMAKKRTAKNGALVLADQDRILSTAWELGDCNNQFVLMIVSKEGELVFLRKGVLSEQDKADFYETIEKYK
;
A
#
# COMPACT_ATOMS: atom_id res chain seq x y z
N MET A 1 27.79 -34.67 -29.04
CA MET A 1 27.54 -34.27 -27.64
C MET A 1 26.72 -33.01 -27.65
N LEU A 2 25.41 -33.13 -27.43
CA LEU A 2 24.52 -31.98 -27.25
C LEU A 2 24.40 -31.68 -25.77
N ALA A 3 24.89 -30.52 -25.35
CA ALA A 3 24.70 -30.03 -23.98
C ALA A 3 23.32 -29.37 -23.90
N ALA A 4 22.38 -29.97 -23.18
CA ALA A 4 21.10 -29.38 -22.85
C ALA A 4 21.29 -28.36 -21.72
N PHE A 5 21.17 -27.08 -22.04
CA PHE A 5 21.02 -26.02 -21.05
C PHE A 5 19.60 -26.04 -20.50
N THR A 6 19.43 -26.56 -19.31
CA THR A 6 18.19 -26.38 -18.55
C THR A 6 18.17 -24.97 -17.96
N LEU A 7 17.34 -24.08 -18.53
CA LEU A 7 16.98 -22.82 -17.90
C LEU A 7 16.13 -23.14 -16.66
N ALA A 8 16.71 -23.02 -15.50
CA ALA A 8 15.95 -22.98 -14.25
C ALA A 8 15.25 -21.62 -14.18
N ALA A 9 13.97 -21.57 -14.52
CA ALA A 9 13.11 -20.42 -14.22
C ALA A 9 12.90 -20.41 -12.70
N SER A 10 13.63 -19.53 -12.00
CA SER A 10 13.34 -19.20 -10.61
C SER A 10 12.03 -18.45 -10.58
N ALA A 11 10.93 -19.15 -10.38
CA ALA A 11 9.68 -18.55 -9.96
C ALA A 11 9.95 -17.97 -8.55
N ALA A 12 9.99 -16.63 -8.45
CA ALA A 12 9.95 -15.99 -7.15
C ALA A 12 8.64 -16.42 -6.48
N ALA A 13 8.73 -17.32 -5.53
CA ALA A 13 7.58 -17.74 -4.76
C ALA A 13 6.96 -16.51 -4.12
N ALA A 14 5.68 -16.23 -4.42
CA ALA A 14 4.94 -15.21 -3.71
C ALA A 14 5.04 -15.55 -2.22
N GLN A 15 5.61 -14.65 -1.42
CA GLN A 15 5.78 -14.89 0.00
C GLN A 15 4.41 -15.09 0.64
N GLU A 16 4.26 -16.16 1.40
CA GLU A 16 3.01 -16.49 2.06
C GLU A 16 2.61 -15.42 3.09
N LEU A 17 1.30 -15.18 3.22
CA LEU A 17 0.72 -14.36 4.27
C LEU A 17 0.10 -15.27 5.35
N PRO A 18 0.10 -14.87 6.62
CA PRO A 18 0.68 -13.63 7.15
C PRO A 18 2.20 -13.70 7.30
N ARG A 19 2.88 -12.54 7.22
CA ARG A 19 4.31 -12.44 7.49
C ARG A 19 4.66 -11.19 8.29
N LYS A 20 5.72 -11.27 9.12
CA LYS A 20 6.21 -10.14 9.90
C LYS A 20 6.77 -9.04 9.00
N VAL A 21 6.43 -7.81 9.34
CA VAL A 21 7.00 -6.59 8.76
C VAL A 21 7.40 -5.63 9.89
N ASN A 22 8.24 -4.66 9.58
CA ASN A 22 8.70 -3.66 10.54
C ASN A 22 7.96 -2.32 10.36
N ASN A 23 8.09 -1.42 11.35
CA ASN A 23 7.64 -0.05 11.17
C ASN A 23 8.53 0.65 10.13
N GLY A 24 7.99 0.80 8.93
CA GLY A 24 8.71 1.32 7.78
C GLY A 24 9.11 2.79 7.92
N GLU A 25 10.15 3.18 7.20
CA GLU A 25 10.55 4.57 7.06
C GLU A 25 9.88 5.16 5.82
N VAL A 26 9.27 6.31 5.99
CA VAL A 26 8.57 7.07 4.96
C VAL A 26 8.86 8.56 5.14
N LEU A 27 8.34 9.38 4.24
CA LEU A 27 8.37 10.84 4.38
C LEU A 27 6.96 11.37 4.62
N ASP A 28 6.85 12.46 5.34
CA ASP A 28 5.63 13.26 5.32
C ASP A 28 5.52 14.10 4.02
N LEU A 29 4.45 14.84 3.87
CA LEU A 29 4.25 15.67 2.68
C LEU A 29 5.15 16.91 2.63
N ASP A 30 5.87 17.22 3.70
CA ASP A 30 6.93 18.23 3.73
C ASP A 30 8.30 17.65 3.35
N GLY A 31 8.37 16.33 3.14
CA GLY A 31 9.59 15.61 2.81
C GLY A 31 10.47 15.31 4.02
N LYS A 32 9.92 15.38 5.23
CA LYS A 32 10.62 15.04 6.46
C LYS A 32 10.44 13.56 6.80
N PRO A 33 11.44 12.93 7.41
CA PRO A 33 11.32 11.57 7.89
C PRO A 33 10.12 11.38 8.82
N ALA A 34 9.36 10.32 8.58
CA ALA A 34 8.19 9.96 9.36
C ALA A 34 8.12 8.43 9.56
N LYS A 35 7.31 8.01 10.50
CA LYS A 35 6.97 6.60 10.73
C LYS A 35 5.51 6.36 10.39
N LEU A 36 5.13 5.10 10.23
CA LEU A 36 3.73 4.74 10.02
C LEU A 36 2.92 5.07 11.29
N PRO A 37 1.74 5.68 11.14
CA PRO A 37 0.93 6.10 12.28
C PRO A 37 0.39 4.89 13.04
N TYR A 38 0.19 5.04 14.34
CA TYR A 38 -0.41 4.03 15.23
C TYR A 38 0.21 2.62 15.15
N TRP A 39 1.49 2.53 14.77
CA TRP A 39 2.19 1.25 14.70
C TRP A 39 2.22 0.56 16.07
N GLY A 40 1.74 -0.68 16.12
CA GLY A 40 1.64 -1.43 17.37
C GLY A 40 0.43 -1.09 18.25
N GLU A 41 -0.33 -0.05 17.88
CA GLU A 41 -1.51 0.40 18.62
C GLU A 41 -2.81 0.01 17.91
N LYS A 42 -2.83 0.16 16.58
CA LYS A 42 -3.97 -0.19 15.72
C LYS A 42 -3.54 -1.08 14.57
N ASN A 43 -4.48 -1.80 14.01
CA ASN A 43 -4.31 -2.40 12.69
C ASN A 43 -4.27 -1.29 11.65
N LEU A 44 -3.55 -1.49 10.56
CA LEU A 44 -3.34 -0.48 9.53
C LEU A 44 -3.92 -0.96 8.19
N MET A 45 -4.77 -0.16 7.59
CA MET A 45 -5.21 -0.30 6.20
C MET A 45 -4.43 0.69 5.35
N ILE A 46 -3.61 0.22 4.44
CA ILE A 46 -2.65 1.03 3.70
C ILE A 46 -2.94 0.98 2.21
N PHE A 47 -3.13 2.15 1.62
CA PHE A 47 -3.22 2.35 0.17
C PHE A 47 -1.85 2.82 -0.33
N TYR A 48 -1.04 1.90 -0.84
CA TYR A 48 0.27 2.20 -1.42
C TYR A 48 0.10 2.35 -2.93
N VAL A 49 0.20 3.58 -3.44
CA VAL A 49 -0.26 3.90 -4.79
C VAL A 49 0.81 4.64 -5.58
N ASP A 50 1.08 4.14 -6.79
CA ASP A 50 1.79 4.89 -7.81
C ASP A 50 0.92 6.10 -8.23
N PRO A 51 1.42 7.35 -8.14
CA PRO A 51 0.67 8.55 -8.55
C PRO A 51 0.13 8.50 -9.98
N ASP A 52 0.80 7.81 -10.90
CA ASP A 52 0.34 7.61 -12.28
C ASP A 52 -0.89 6.72 -12.37
N ARG A 53 -1.22 6.00 -11.30
CA ARG A 53 -2.37 5.10 -11.17
C ARG A 53 -3.34 5.49 -10.06
N HIS A 54 -3.35 6.75 -9.66
CA HIS A 54 -4.20 7.25 -8.57
C HIS A 54 -5.71 7.05 -8.77
N LYS A 55 -6.15 6.80 -10.01
CA LYS A 55 -7.55 6.47 -10.33
C LYS A 55 -7.82 4.97 -10.44
N GLN A 56 -6.79 4.13 -10.37
CA GLN A 56 -6.99 2.69 -10.38
C GLN A 56 -7.80 2.30 -9.13
N ASN A 57 -8.84 1.49 -9.31
CA ASN A 57 -9.79 1.12 -8.26
C ASN A 57 -10.58 2.30 -7.62
N ASN A 58 -10.80 3.40 -8.36
CA ASN A 58 -11.51 4.56 -7.83
C ASN A 58 -12.92 4.21 -7.34
N ASP A 59 -13.63 3.34 -8.04
CA ASP A 59 -14.98 2.91 -7.64
C ASP A 59 -14.95 2.20 -6.28
N PHE A 60 -13.95 1.36 -6.05
CA PHE A 60 -13.77 0.68 -4.77
C PHE A 60 -13.40 1.65 -3.64
N THR A 61 -12.51 2.61 -3.88
CA THR A 61 -12.13 3.59 -2.85
C THR A 61 -13.30 4.51 -2.48
N VAL A 62 -14.10 4.93 -3.47
CA VAL A 62 -15.34 5.69 -3.23
C VAL A 62 -16.33 4.84 -2.44
N GLU A 63 -16.54 3.58 -2.81
CA GLU A 63 -17.40 2.66 -2.07
C GLU A 63 -16.98 2.53 -0.60
N LEU A 64 -15.67 2.40 -0.32
CA LEU A 64 -15.16 2.33 1.05
C LEU A 64 -15.45 3.60 1.86
N GLU A 65 -15.33 4.77 1.23
CA GLU A 65 -15.64 6.05 1.87
C GLU A 65 -17.15 6.19 2.17
N GLU A 66 -18.02 5.72 1.27
CA GLU A 66 -19.45 5.85 1.40
C GLU A 66 -20.09 4.84 2.36
N ASN A 67 -19.66 3.58 2.31
CA ASN A 67 -20.28 2.51 3.10
C ASN A 67 -19.70 2.36 4.52
N HIS A 68 -18.56 2.99 4.80
CA HIS A 68 -17.85 2.95 6.09
C HIS A 68 -17.51 1.53 6.61
N ARG A 69 -17.61 0.50 5.79
CA ARG A 69 -17.42 -0.90 6.22
C ARG A 69 -16.00 -1.21 6.70
N ALA A 70 -15.01 -0.49 6.21
CA ALA A 70 -13.62 -0.63 6.61
C ALA A 70 -13.22 0.27 7.80
N GLN A 71 -14.17 0.98 8.40
CA GLN A 71 -13.93 1.82 9.57
C GLN A 71 -14.18 1.04 10.86
N GLY A 72 -13.40 1.34 11.90
CA GLY A 72 -13.54 0.75 13.21
C GLY A 72 -12.53 1.35 14.20
N ASP A 73 -12.74 1.08 15.49
CA ASP A 73 -11.89 1.64 16.55
C ASP A 73 -10.47 1.03 16.57
N ASN A 74 -10.33 -0.18 16.04
CA ASN A 74 -9.07 -0.92 16.06
C ASN A 74 -8.25 -0.80 14.78
N ILE A 75 -8.71 -0.05 13.79
CA ILE A 75 -8.03 0.10 12.49
C ILE A 75 -7.87 1.57 12.11
N TYR A 76 -6.77 1.88 11.44
CA TYR A 76 -6.49 3.20 10.87
C TYR A 76 -6.12 3.09 9.41
N GLY A 77 -6.84 3.84 8.55
CA GLY A 77 -6.60 3.88 7.10
C GLY A 77 -5.80 5.11 6.68
N PHE A 78 -4.80 4.92 5.83
CA PHE A 78 -4.02 6.02 5.25
C PHE A 78 -3.37 5.63 3.93
N GLY A 79 -2.89 6.64 3.19
CA GLY A 79 -2.21 6.45 1.91
C GLY A 79 -0.70 6.59 2.01
N VAL A 80 0.02 5.89 1.13
CA VAL A 80 1.45 6.08 0.88
C VAL A 80 1.66 6.21 -0.62
N MET A 81 2.27 7.31 -1.06
CA MET A 81 2.61 7.50 -2.47
C MET A 81 3.93 6.81 -2.81
N ASN A 82 3.93 5.97 -3.83
CA ASN A 82 5.13 5.41 -4.43
C ASN A 82 5.74 6.43 -5.42
N LEU A 83 6.59 7.33 -4.94
CA LEU A 83 7.14 8.40 -5.78
C LEU A 83 8.27 7.93 -6.70
N LYS A 84 8.95 6.84 -6.37
CA LYS A 84 10.06 6.33 -7.18
C LYS A 84 9.60 5.82 -8.55
N ASP A 85 8.42 5.28 -8.62
CA ASP A 85 7.86 4.68 -9.83
C ASP A 85 7.08 5.69 -10.69
N ALA A 86 6.97 6.95 -10.24
CA ALA A 86 6.39 8.06 -11.00
C ALA A 86 7.43 9.13 -11.38
N PRO A 87 8.47 8.81 -12.18
CA PRO A 87 9.60 9.70 -12.42
C PRO A 87 9.23 10.95 -13.24
N MET A 88 8.11 10.91 -13.97
CA MET A 88 7.64 12.05 -14.76
C MET A 88 7.00 13.14 -13.92
N VAL A 89 6.62 12.84 -12.68
CA VAL A 89 6.05 13.81 -11.74
C VAL A 89 7.11 14.17 -10.72
N PRO A 90 7.58 15.44 -10.68
CA PRO A 90 8.52 15.86 -9.64
C PRO A 90 7.97 15.60 -8.24
N ASN A 91 8.79 15.02 -7.36
CA ASN A 91 8.36 14.60 -6.02
C ASN A 91 7.70 15.74 -5.21
N GLY A 92 8.24 16.96 -5.30
CA GLY A 92 7.66 18.13 -4.66
C GLY A 92 6.28 18.48 -5.20
N MET A 93 6.05 18.33 -6.52
CA MET A 93 4.74 18.56 -7.13
C MET A 93 3.73 17.50 -6.67
N ALA A 94 4.11 16.22 -6.67
CA ALA A 94 3.25 15.12 -6.19
C ALA A 94 2.84 15.35 -4.73
N ARG A 95 3.77 15.70 -3.85
CA ARG A 95 3.48 16.03 -2.44
C ARG A 95 2.54 17.23 -2.29
N ASN A 96 2.76 18.29 -3.07
CA ASN A 96 1.89 19.48 -3.04
C ASN A 96 0.47 19.18 -3.52
N MET A 97 0.31 18.34 -4.54
CA MET A 97 -1.00 17.89 -5.00
C MET A 97 -1.71 17.06 -3.91
N ALA A 98 -0.98 16.16 -3.25
CA ALA A 98 -1.51 15.40 -2.14
C ALA A 98 -1.94 16.29 -0.98
N LYS A 99 -1.13 17.29 -0.58
CA LYS A 99 -1.50 18.28 0.45
C LYS A 99 -2.83 18.98 0.14
N LYS A 100 -3.00 19.45 -1.10
CA LYS A 100 -4.25 20.12 -1.51
C LYS A 100 -5.47 19.19 -1.44
N ARG A 101 -5.29 17.91 -1.76
CA ARG A 101 -6.35 16.91 -1.70
C ARG A 101 -6.70 16.56 -0.26
N THR A 102 -5.71 16.28 0.56
CA THR A 102 -5.90 15.85 1.95
C THR A 102 -6.39 16.97 2.86
N ALA A 103 -6.06 18.23 2.55
CA ALA A 103 -6.62 19.40 3.24
C ALA A 103 -8.16 19.49 3.16
N LYS A 104 -8.77 18.84 2.14
CA LYS A 104 -10.23 18.85 1.95
C LYS A 104 -10.93 17.72 2.71
N ASN A 105 -10.29 16.56 2.87
CA ASN A 105 -10.93 15.36 3.44
C ASN A 105 -10.28 14.87 4.75
N GLY A 106 -9.21 15.51 5.21
CA GLY A 106 -8.52 15.15 6.46
C GLY A 106 -7.75 13.82 6.40
N ALA A 107 -7.63 13.20 5.22
CA ALA A 107 -6.91 11.95 5.06
C ALA A 107 -5.40 12.14 5.29
N LEU A 108 -4.76 11.17 5.93
CA LEU A 108 -3.29 11.13 6.01
C LEU A 108 -2.72 10.49 4.75
N VAL A 109 -1.71 11.15 4.17
CA VAL A 109 -0.89 10.58 3.10
C VAL A 109 0.58 10.81 3.40
N LEU A 110 1.36 9.76 3.26
CA LEU A 110 2.82 9.73 3.39
C LEU A 110 3.44 9.45 2.02
N ALA A 111 4.77 9.45 1.94
CA ALA A 111 5.48 9.19 0.70
C ALA A 111 6.62 8.19 0.90
N ASP A 112 6.70 7.20 0.05
CA ASP A 112 7.86 6.33 -0.14
C ASP A 112 8.62 6.81 -1.40
N GLN A 113 9.62 7.67 -1.18
CA GLN A 113 10.32 8.34 -2.26
C GLN A 113 11.33 7.44 -2.96
N ASP A 114 11.93 6.51 -2.23
CA ASP A 114 13.07 5.70 -2.66
C ASP A 114 12.82 4.19 -2.57
N ARG A 115 11.55 3.75 -2.53
CA ARG A 115 11.14 2.35 -2.34
C ARG A 115 11.64 1.73 -1.03
N ILE A 116 11.84 2.54 0.01
CA ILE A 116 12.35 2.04 1.29
C ILE A 116 11.33 1.10 1.92
N LEU A 117 10.07 1.53 1.99
CA LEU A 117 8.98 0.73 2.55
C LEU A 117 8.72 -0.53 1.70
N SER A 118 8.56 -0.36 0.39
CA SER A 118 8.25 -1.48 -0.49
C SER A 118 9.37 -2.52 -0.55
N THR A 119 10.62 -2.10 -0.45
CA THR A 119 11.78 -3.00 -0.37
C THR A 119 11.83 -3.72 0.98
N ALA A 120 11.68 -2.98 2.09
CA ALA A 120 11.72 -3.56 3.43
C ALA A 120 10.60 -4.59 3.67
N TRP A 121 9.45 -4.39 3.04
CA TRP A 121 8.30 -5.30 3.14
C TRP A 121 8.24 -6.33 2.01
N GLU A 122 9.24 -6.35 1.13
CA GLU A 122 9.34 -7.29 0.00
C GLU A 122 8.06 -7.32 -0.84
N LEU A 123 7.52 -6.12 -1.15
CA LEU A 123 6.29 -5.99 -1.94
C LEU A 123 6.49 -6.35 -3.42
N GLY A 124 7.74 -6.48 -3.88
CA GLY A 124 8.06 -6.68 -5.28
C GLY A 124 7.80 -5.45 -6.14
N ASP A 125 7.56 -5.64 -7.42
CA ASP A 125 7.28 -4.54 -8.34
C ASP A 125 5.93 -3.89 -8.02
N CYS A 126 5.95 -2.59 -7.72
CA CYS A 126 4.78 -1.75 -7.46
C CYS A 126 4.60 -0.65 -8.50
N ASN A 127 5.39 -0.66 -9.58
CA ASN A 127 5.30 0.30 -10.67
C ASN A 127 3.95 0.17 -11.38
N ASN A 128 3.30 1.30 -11.65
CA ASN A 128 1.97 1.36 -12.25
C ASN A 128 0.89 0.56 -11.47
N GLN A 129 1.04 0.45 -10.15
CA GLN A 129 0.17 -0.36 -9.33
C GLN A 129 -0.50 0.45 -8.21
N PHE A 130 -1.75 0.12 -7.96
CA PHE A 130 -2.43 0.34 -6.70
C PHE A 130 -2.19 -0.89 -5.83
N VAL A 131 -1.70 -0.71 -4.62
CA VAL A 131 -1.45 -1.80 -3.69
C VAL A 131 -2.28 -1.59 -2.43
N LEU A 132 -3.15 -2.54 -2.12
CA LEU A 132 -3.98 -2.54 -0.92
C LEU A 132 -3.42 -3.53 0.09
N MET A 133 -3.20 -3.06 1.31
CA MET A 133 -2.60 -3.86 2.39
C MET A 133 -3.36 -3.71 3.70
N ILE A 134 -3.35 -4.78 4.50
CA ILE A 134 -3.72 -4.73 5.91
C ILE A 134 -2.54 -5.27 6.72
N VAL A 135 -2.12 -4.50 7.71
CA VAL A 135 -1.08 -4.90 8.68
C VAL A 135 -1.71 -4.93 10.07
N SER A 136 -1.54 -6.04 10.78
CA SER A 136 -2.06 -6.16 12.13
C SER A 136 -1.24 -5.31 13.11
N LYS A 137 -1.82 -4.96 14.26
CA LYS A 137 -1.11 -4.23 15.33
C LYS A 137 0.11 -5.00 15.87
N GLU A 138 0.15 -6.31 15.68
CA GLU A 138 1.30 -7.17 15.99
C GLU A 138 2.42 -7.07 14.96
N GLY A 139 2.27 -6.27 13.91
CA GLY A 139 3.25 -6.09 12.84
C GLY A 139 3.28 -7.24 11.84
N GLU A 140 2.13 -7.79 11.50
CA GLU A 140 1.98 -8.83 10.47
C GLU A 140 1.25 -8.29 9.25
N LEU A 141 1.84 -8.41 8.08
CA LEU A 141 1.15 -8.19 6.81
C LEU A 141 0.19 -9.38 6.60
N VAL A 142 -1.10 -9.11 6.71
CA VAL A 142 -2.16 -10.14 6.69
C VAL A 142 -2.99 -10.12 5.40
N PHE A 143 -2.91 -9.03 4.64
CA PHE A 143 -3.58 -8.89 3.36
C PHE A 143 -2.71 -8.07 2.40
N LEU A 144 -2.63 -8.50 1.14
CA LEU A 144 -1.90 -7.82 0.07
C LEU A 144 -2.56 -8.12 -1.27
N ARG A 145 -2.98 -7.07 -1.99
CA ARG A 145 -3.44 -7.17 -3.39
C ARG A 145 -2.85 -6.01 -4.19
N LYS A 146 -2.55 -6.27 -5.45
CA LYS A 146 -1.94 -5.30 -6.36
C LYS A 146 -2.72 -5.17 -7.65
N GLY A 147 -2.68 -3.98 -8.23
CA GLY A 147 -3.29 -3.68 -9.51
C GLY A 147 -4.80 -3.48 -9.43
N VAL A 148 -5.48 -3.79 -10.51
CA VAL A 148 -6.95 -3.72 -10.56
C VAL A 148 -7.54 -4.86 -9.73
N LEU A 149 -8.33 -4.51 -8.72
CA LEU A 149 -8.97 -5.47 -7.83
C LEU A 149 -10.11 -6.18 -8.55
N SER A 150 -10.08 -7.50 -8.53
CA SER A 150 -11.22 -8.32 -8.95
C SER A 150 -12.34 -8.28 -7.90
N GLU A 151 -13.54 -8.74 -8.24
CA GLU A 151 -14.62 -8.88 -7.27
C GLU A 151 -14.26 -9.87 -6.14
N GLN A 152 -13.45 -10.88 -6.44
CA GLN A 152 -12.94 -11.79 -5.42
C GLN A 152 -11.95 -11.09 -4.49
N ASP A 153 -11.04 -10.26 -5.01
CA ASP A 153 -10.11 -9.47 -4.18
C ASP A 153 -10.86 -8.54 -3.21
N LYS A 154 -11.94 -7.91 -3.68
CA LYS A 154 -12.78 -7.05 -2.85
C LYS A 154 -13.53 -7.87 -1.78
N ALA A 155 -14.06 -9.04 -2.14
CA ALA A 155 -14.71 -9.94 -1.18
C ALA A 155 -13.72 -10.42 -0.11
N ASP A 156 -12.52 -10.86 -0.50
CA ASP A 156 -11.45 -11.26 0.40
C ASP A 156 -11.01 -10.12 1.32
N PHE A 157 -10.95 -8.90 0.78
CA PHE A 157 -10.67 -7.71 1.58
C PHE A 157 -11.72 -7.49 2.66
N TYR A 158 -13.01 -7.50 2.29
CA TYR A 158 -14.09 -7.30 3.26
C TYR A 158 -14.14 -8.41 4.31
N GLU A 159 -13.89 -9.66 3.95
CA GLU A 159 -13.79 -10.76 4.92
C GLU A 159 -12.62 -10.53 5.88
N THR A 160 -11.48 -10.07 5.37
CA THR A 160 -10.29 -9.82 6.19
C THR A 160 -10.51 -8.63 7.11
N ILE A 161 -11.03 -7.51 6.60
CA ILE A 161 -11.18 -6.28 7.37
C ILE A 161 -12.14 -6.45 8.56
N GLU A 162 -13.15 -7.31 8.45
CA GLU A 162 -14.06 -7.63 9.57
C GLU A 162 -13.34 -8.20 10.80
N LYS A 163 -12.16 -8.80 10.60
CA LYS A 163 -11.36 -9.38 11.70
C LYS A 163 -10.44 -8.34 12.36
N TYR A 164 -10.19 -7.20 11.69
CA TYR A 164 -9.17 -6.23 12.10
C TYR A 164 -9.69 -4.83 12.41
N LYS A 165 -10.94 -4.51 12.09
CA LYS A 165 -11.56 -3.19 12.34
C LYS A 165 -12.04 -2.94 13.76
#